data_e249cd9873402e1e534c8f9d117dee83
#
_entry.id   e249cd9873402e1e534c8f9d117dee83
#
_cell.length_a   1.000
_cell.length_b   1.000
_cell.length_c   1.000
_cell.angle_alpha   90.00
_cell.angle_beta   90.00
_cell.angle_gamma   90.00
#
_symmetry.space_group_name_H-M   'P 1'
#
loop_
_entity.id
_entity.type
_entity.pdbx_description
1 polymer ?
#
loop_
_entity_poly.entity_id
_entity_poly.type
_entity_poly.pdbx_seq_one_letter_code
_entity_poly.pdbx_strand_id
1 'polypeptide(L)'
;RSFHVTGVQTCALPIFITRGLAELTRLGEALGGEARTLAGLAGMGDVLATCISPQSRNRWVGEQIGRGRAPADVLEGMDQVAEGAPAAGAVCELASSVSVEVPIAEGVRAVIDEGRPPVEVWAELMARRSGPEVAGP
;
A
#
# COMPACT_ATOMS: atom_id res chain seq x y z
N ARG A 1 -22.72 -0.97 -15.86
CA ARG A 1 -23.09 0.09 -14.90
C ARG A 1 -21.86 0.94 -14.69
N SER A 2 -21.93 2.17 -15.16
CA SER A 2 -20.87 3.16 -15.03
C SER A 2 -20.71 3.52 -13.55
N PHE A 3 -19.54 3.25 -12.99
CA PHE A 3 -19.20 3.76 -11.67
C PHE A 3 -18.97 5.27 -11.81
N HIS A 4 -19.85 6.08 -11.29
CA HIS A 4 -19.59 7.50 -11.11
C HIS A 4 -18.46 7.66 -10.08
N VAL A 5 -17.26 7.89 -10.56
CA VAL A 5 -16.14 8.30 -9.73
C VAL A 5 -16.42 9.71 -9.26
N THR A 6 -16.71 9.89 -7.99
CA THR A 6 -16.87 11.23 -7.39
C THR A 6 -15.50 11.91 -7.32
N GLY A 7 -15.45 13.24 -7.37
CA GLY A 7 -14.19 14.00 -7.30
C GLY A 7 -13.32 13.64 -6.09
N VAL A 8 -13.93 13.24 -4.98
CA VAL A 8 -13.22 12.75 -3.78
C VAL A 8 -12.44 11.46 -4.06
N GLN A 9 -13.00 10.52 -4.82
CA GLN A 9 -12.31 9.27 -5.19
C GLN A 9 -11.15 9.53 -6.15
N THR A 10 -11.26 10.53 -7.02
CA THR A 10 -10.21 10.90 -7.98
C THR A 10 -8.97 11.46 -7.29
N CYS A 11 -9.12 12.15 -6.14
CA CYS A 11 -8.00 12.69 -5.36
C CYS A 11 -7.40 11.68 -4.37
N ALA A 12 -8.19 10.72 -3.90
CA ALA A 12 -7.77 9.79 -2.85
C ALA A 12 -6.66 8.84 -3.31
N LEU A 13 -6.74 8.28 -4.52
CA LEU A 13 -5.74 7.35 -5.04
C LEU A 13 -4.35 7.99 -5.24
N PRO A 14 -4.22 9.18 -5.87
CA PRO A 14 -2.93 9.87 -5.95
C PRO A 14 -2.31 10.18 -4.58
N ILE A 15 -3.11 10.62 -3.63
CA ILE A 15 -2.65 10.88 -2.25
C ILE A 15 -2.11 9.60 -1.61
N PHE A 16 -2.81 8.49 -1.77
CA PHE A 16 -2.42 7.22 -1.20
C PHE A 16 -1.13 6.68 -1.83
N ILE A 17 -0.99 6.79 -3.15
CA ILE A 17 0.23 6.41 -3.89
C ILE A 17 1.41 7.27 -3.42
N THR A 18 1.23 8.58 -3.29
CA THR A 18 2.27 9.50 -2.82
C THR A 18 2.73 9.15 -1.39
N ARG A 19 1.80 8.85 -0.51
CA ARG A 19 2.10 8.41 0.86
C ARG A 19 2.83 7.07 0.88
N GLY A 20 2.41 6.11 0.06
CA GLY A 20 3.07 4.81 -0.06
C GLY A 20 4.50 4.94 -0.57
N LEU A 21 4.73 5.83 -1.54
CA LEU A 21 6.07 6.11 -2.04
C LEU A 21 6.96 6.76 -0.97
N ALA A 22 6.43 7.70 -0.18
CA ALA A 22 7.16 8.31 0.92
C ALA A 22 7.51 7.29 2.01
N GLU A 23 6.59 6.36 2.32
CA GLU A 23 6.82 5.26 3.26
C GLU A 23 7.92 4.32 2.76
N LEU A 24 7.84 3.89 1.49
CA LEU A 24 8.85 3.07 0.83
C LEU A 24 10.22 3.75 0.84
N THR A 25 10.26 5.05 0.56
CA THR A 25 11.51 5.82 0.52
C THR A 25 12.14 5.89 1.91
N ARG A 26 11.37 6.22 2.95
CA ARG A 26 11.89 6.27 4.33
C ARG A 26 12.45 4.91 4.79
N LEU A 27 11.71 3.84 4.51
CA LEU A 27 12.18 2.49 4.86
C LEU A 27 13.44 2.13 4.09
N GLY A 28 13.46 2.41 2.79
CA GLY A 28 14.61 2.12 1.94
C GLY A 28 15.86 2.90 2.35
N GLU A 29 15.75 4.18 2.72
CA GLU A 29 16.87 4.99 3.25
C GLU A 29 17.38 4.42 4.58
N ALA A 30 16.50 4.05 5.49
CA ALA A 30 16.88 3.43 6.77
C ALA A 30 17.64 2.11 6.59
N LEU A 31 17.41 1.43 5.46
CA LEU A 31 18.12 0.21 5.05
C LEU A 31 19.39 0.46 4.22
N GLY A 32 19.78 1.73 4.04
CA GLY A 32 20.98 2.11 3.28
C GLY A 32 20.76 2.33 1.78
N GLY A 33 19.51 2.39 1.33
CA GLY A 33 19.16 2.73 -0.05
C GLY A 33 19.22 4.22 -0.33
N GLU A 34 19.21 4.59 -1.61
CA GLU A 34 19.19 5.98 -2.04
C GLU A 34 17.76 6.46 -2.32
N ALA A 35 17.33 7.56 -1.67
CA ALA A 35 16.01 8.16 -1.88
C ALA A 35 15.72 8.44 -3.36
N ARG A 36 16.68 8.94 -4.12
CA ARG A 36 16.52 9.24 -5.55
C ARG A 36 16.19 8.00 -6.39
N THR A 37 16.76 6.86 -6.06
CA THR A 37 16.49 5.60 -6.74
C THR A 37 15.05 5.14 -6.44
N LEU A 38 14.66 5.22 -5.17
CA LEU A 38 13.32 4.80 -4.72
C LEU A 38 12.21 5.75 -5.19
N ALA A 39 12.45 7.06 -5.20
CA ALA A 39 11.52 8.05 -5.71
C ALA A 39 11.49 8.14 -7.26
N GLY A 40 12.44 7.51 -7.94
CA GLY A 40 12.56 7.49 -9.40
C GLY A 40 11.82 6.32 -10.06
N LEU A 41 12.28 5.96 -11.28
CA LEU A 41 11.66 4.90 -12.09
C LEU A 41 11.65 3.53 -11.39
N ALA A 42 12.67 3.21 -10.62
CA ALA A 42 12.80 1.92 -9.93
C ALA A 42 11.75 1.76 -8.81
N GLY A 43 11.40 2.82 -8.10
CA GLY A 43 10.39 2.80 -7.04
C GLY A 43 9.04 3.31 -7.52
N MET A 44 8.93 4.58 -7.90
CA MET A 44 7.67 5.17 -8.34
C MET A 44 7.09 4.47 -9.57
N GLY A 45 7.94 4.11 -10.55
CA GLY A 45 7.49 3.44 -11.78
C GLY A 45 6.88 2.07 -11.46
N ASP A 46 7.49 1.29 -10.58
CA ASP A 46 7.00 -0.02 -10.16
C ASP A 46 5.70 0.10 -9.36
N VAL A 47 5.65 1.03 -8.40
CA VAL A 47 4.43 1.29 -7.61
C VAL A 47 3.27 1.69 -8.52
N LEU A 48 3.47 2.61 -9.46
CA LEU A 48 2.44 3.03 -10.41
C LEU A 48 1.99 1.88 -11.31
N ALA A 49 2.93 1.12 -11.86
CA ALA A 49 2.62 -0.04 -12.69
C ALA A 49 1.77 -1.06 -11.93
N THR A 50 2.14 -1.36 -10.67
CA THR A 50 1.41 -2.28 -9.81
C THR A 50 0.00 -1.77 -9.46
N CYS A 51 -0.14 -0.49 -9.16
CA CYS A 51 -1.44 0.09 -8.78
C CYS A 51 -2.41 0.24 -9.96
N ILE A 52 -1.89 0.53 -11.16
CA ILE A 52 -2.73 0.90 -12.32
C ILE A 52 -2.99 -0.29 -13.23
N SER A 53 -2.05 -1.22 -13.35
CA SER A 53 -2.16 -2.34 -14.28
C SER A 53 -3.38 -3.23 -13.97
N PRO A 54 -4.24 -3.48 -14.98
CA PRO A 54 -5.32 -4.46 -14.83
C PRO A 54 -4.83 -5.89 -14.59
N GLN A 55 -3.58 -6.18 -14.91
CA GLN A 55 -2.93 -7.48 -14.75
C GLN A 55 -2.27 -7.64 -13.36
N SER A 56 -2.28 -6.58 -12.54
CA SER A 56 -1.70 -6.64 -11.20
C SER A 56 -2.52 -7.54 -10.28
N ARG A 57 -1.89 -8.60 -9.79
CA ARG A 57 -2.48 -9.53 -8.83
C ARG A 57 -2.79 -8.86 -7.49
N ASN A 58 -1.90 -7.99 -7.02
CA ASN A 58 -2.12 -7.22 -5.80
C ASN A 58 -3.35 -6.31 -5.92
N ARG A 59 -3.51 -5.64 -7.06
CA ARG A 59 -4.69 -4.83 -7.34
C ARG A 59 -5.95 -5.70 -7.36
N TRP A 60 -5.93 -6.84 -8.02
CA TRP A 60 -7.07 -7.74 -8.09
C TRP A 60 -7.48 -8.21 -6.68
N VAL A 61 -6.55 -8.61 -5.82
CA VAL A 61 -6.81 -8.98 -4.42
C VAL A 61 -7.48 -7.83 -3.68
N GLY A 62 -6.92 -6.62 -3.77
CA GLY A 62 -7.50 -5.44 -3.14
C GLY A 62 -8.93 -5.15 -3.62
N GLU A 63 -9.21 -5.32 -4.91
CA GLU A 63 -10.57 -5.16 -5.47
C GLU A 63 -11.55 -6.22 -4.93
N GLN A 64 -11.14 -7.47 -4.80
CA GLN A 64 -11.99 -8.53 -4.26
C GLN A 64 -12.32 -8.30 -2.78
N ILE A 65 -11.32 -7.93 -1.97
CA ILE A 65 -11.51 -7.61 -0.56
C ILE A 65 -12.37 -6.36 -0.41
N GLY A 66 -12.14 -5.33 -1.22
CA GLY A 66 -12.95 -4.11 -1.24
C GLY A 66 -14.41 -4.34 -1.64
N ARG A 67 -14.71 -5.44 -2.34
CA ARG A 67 -16.08 -5.91 -2.65
C ARG A 67 -16.69 -6.76 -1.53
N GLY A 68 -16.00 -6.94 -0.42
CA GLY A 68 -16.49 -7.65 0.77
C GLY A 68 -16.15 -9.13 0.82
N ARG A 69 -15.26 -9.65 -0.04
CA ARG A 69 -14.78 -11.03 0.09
C ARG A 69 -13.78 -11.13 1.24
N ALA A 70 -13.82 -12.24 1.97
CA ALA A 70 -12.85 -12.49 3.03
C ALA A 70 -11.42 -12.63 2.43
N PRO A 71 -10.40 -12.00 3.04
CA PRO A 71 -9.02 -12.10 2.54
C PRO A 71 -8.52 -13.53 2.35
N ALA A 72 -8.80 -14.43 3.30
CA ALA A 72 -8.42 -15.83 3.20
C ALA A 72 -9.00 -16.51 1.95
N ASP A 73 -10.30 -16.34 1.71
CA ASP A 73 -10.97 -16.93 0.55
C ASP A 73 -10.43 -16.39 -0.77
N VAL A 74 -10.02 -15.11 -0.79
CA VAL A 74 -9.43 -14.49 -1.98
C VAL A 74 -8.06 -15.07 -2.26
N LEU A 75 -7.22 -15.21 -1.24
CA LEU A 75 -5.84 -15.69 -1.38
C LEU A 75 -5.77 -17.18 -1.68
N GLU A 76 -6.61 -18.00 -1.03
CA GLU A 76 -6.68 -19.45 -1.28
C GLU A 76 -7.20 -19.79 -2.70
N GLY A 77 -8.09 -18.95 -3.24
CA GLY A 77 -8.68 -19.14 -4.57
C GLY A 77 -7.77 -18.70 -5.73
N MET A 78 -6.53 -18.32 -5.49
CA MET A 78 -5.62 -17.83 -6.54
C MET A 78 -4.69 -18.93 -7.06
N ASP A 79 -4.64 -19.08 -8.38
CA ASP A 79 -3.65 -19.97 -9.05
C ASP A 79 -2.22 -19.42 -8.96
N GLN A 80 -2.07 -18.11 -8.75
CA GLN A 80 -0.78 -17.42 -8.64
C GLN A 80 -0.79 -16.45 -7.46
N VAL A 81 0.27 -16.48 -6.65
CA VAL A 81 0.39 -15.69 -5.43
C VAL A 81 0.42 -14.19 -5.72
N ALA A 82 -0.36 -13.42 -4.95
CA ALA A 82 -0.22 -11.97 -4.83
C ALA A 82 0.80 -11.69 -3.72
N GLU A 83 2.04 -11.45 -4.09
CA GLU A 83 3.17 -11.35 -3.15
C GLU A 83 3.04 -10.20 -2.14
N GLY A 84 2.28 -9.15 -2.47
CA GLY A 84 2.08 -8.02 -1.58
C GLY A 84 1.36 -8.36 -0.28
N ALA A 85 0.44 -9.35 -0.31
CA ALA A 85 -0.29 -9.76 0.88
C ALA A 85 0.65 -10.40 1.94
N PRO A 86 1.41 -11.47 1.65
CA PRO A 86 2.33 -12.06 2.62
C PRO A 86 3.53 -11.14 2.93
N ALA A 87 3.91 -10.25 2.02
CA ALA A 87 5.00 -9.30 2.25
C ALA A 87 4.68 -8.24 3.31
N ALA A 88 3.42 -7.90 3.53
CA ALA A 88 3.04 -6.84 4.47
C ALA A 88 3.56 -7.10 5.89
N GLY A 89 3.43 -8.32 6.40
CA GLY A 89 3.96 -8.71 7.70
C GLY A 89 5.47 -8.55 7.78
N ALA A 90 6.21 -9.08 6.79
CA ALA A 90 7.67 -8.98 6.73
C ALA A 90 8.16 -7.52 6.64
N VAL A 91 7.45 -6.67 5.89
CA VAL A 91 7.74 -5.23 5.81
C VAL A 91 7.56 -4.56 7.17
N CYS A 92 6.50 -4.88 7.91
CA CYS A 92 6.27 -4.34 9.25
C CYS A 92 7.38 -4.76 10.24
N GLU A 93 7.80 -6.02 10.22
CA GLU A 93 8.91 -6.51 11.05
C GLU A 93 10.23 -5.80 10.71
N LEU A 94 10.54 -5.70 9.43
CA LEU A 94 11.74 -5.02 8.95
C LEU A 94 11.74 -3.54 9.35
N ALA A 95 10.64 -2.84 9.17
CA ALA A 95 10.48 -1.44 9.54
C ALA A 95 10.64 -1.22 11.05
N SER A 96 10.09 -2.13 11.86
CA SER A 96 10.28 -2.13 13.32
C SER A 96 11.75 -2.26 13.70
N SER A 97 12.51 -3.12 13.02
CA SER A 97 13.94 -3.34 13.30
C SER A 97 14.81 -2.10 13.05
N VAL A 98 14.37 -1.19 12.19
CA VAL A 98 15.05 0.08 11.87
C VAL A 98 14.31 1.31 12.38
N SER A 99 13.30 1.13 13.23
CA SER A 99 12.50 2.19 13.86
C SER A 99 11.83 3.14 12.84
N VAL A 100 11.32 2.61 11.74
CA VAL A 100 10.58 3.34 10.71
C VAL A 100 9.09 3.01 10.80
N GLU A 101 8.23 4.03 10.78
CA GLU A 101 6.79 3.86 10.68
C GLU A 101 6.37 3.53 9.25
N VAL A 102 5.55 2.49 9.09
CA VAL A 102 5.03 2.00 7.81
C VAL A 102 3.50 1.83 7.87
N PRO A 103 2.75 2.92 8.09
CA PRO A 103 1.32 2.85 8.36
C PRO A 103 0.50 2.19 7.24
N ILE A 104 0.92 2.28 5.98
CA ILE A 104 0.22 1.62 4.87
C ILE A 104 0.44 0.11 4.93
N ALA A 105 1.68 -0.34 5.14
CA ALA A 105 1.97 -1.77 5.30
C ALA A 105 1.27 -2.35 6.54
N GLU A 106 1.26 -1.62 7.66
CA GLU A 106 0.50 -1.99 8.87
C GLU A 106 -1.00 -2.12 8.59
N GLY A 107 -1.56 -1.17 7.83
CA GLY A 107 -2.95 -1.21 7.41
C GLY A 107 -3.28 -2.41 6.52
N VAL A 108 -2.42 -2.73 5.56
CA VAL A 108 -2.58 -3.93 4.72
C VAL A 108 -2.52 -5.20 5.58
N ARG A 109 -1.55 -5.31 6.50
CA ARG A 109 -1.45 -6.43 7.43
C ARG A 109 -2.71 -6.57 8.29
N ALA A 110 -3.22 -5.47 8.83
CA ALA A 110 -4.42 -5.48 9.65
C ALA A 110 -5.66 -5.99 8.87
N VAL A 111 -5.78 -5.65 7.58
CA VAL A 111 -6.85 -6.18 6.73
C VAL A 111 -6.65 -7.67 6.43
N ILE A 112 -5.43 -8.08 6.06
CA ILE A 112 -5.15 -9.44 5.59
C ILE A 112 -5.11 -10.45 6.74
N ASP A 113 -4.37 -10.13 7.82
CA ASP A 113 -4.08 -11.08 8.90
C ASP A 113 -5.07 -10.96 10.07
N GLU A 114 -5.55 -9.74 10.35
CA GLU A 114 -6.43 -9.47 11.49
C GLU A 114 -7.90 -9.35 11.08
N GLY A 115 -8.20 -9.35 9.77
CA GLY A 115 -9.57 -9.27 9.25
C GLY A 115 -10.25 -7.93 9.48
N ARG A 116 -9.50 -6.85 9.70
CA ARG A 116 -10.08 -5.51 9.88
C ARG A 116 -10.80 -5.04 8.62
N PRO A 117 -11.95 -4.36 8.75
CA PRO A 117 -12.66 -3.82 7.59
C PRO A 117 -11.80 -2.82 6.80
N PRO A 118 -11.61 -3.01 5.47
CA PRO A 118 -10.77 -2.12 4.66
C PRO A 118 -11.17 -0.65 4.72
N VAL A 119 -12.47 -0.38 4.83
CA VAL A 119 -13.03 0.98 4.91
C VAL A 119 -12.59 1.70 6.18
N GLU A 120 -12.53 1.01 7.33
CA GLU A 120 -12.07 1.59 8.59
C GLU A 120 -10.58 1.91 8.54
N VAL A 121 -9.77 0.95 8.08
CA VAL A 121 -8.32 1.13 7.90
C VAL A 121 -8.03 2.28 6.94
N TRP A 122 -8.75 2.35 5.84
CA TRP A 122 -8.66 3.46 4.89
C TRP A 122 -8.96 4.81 5.55
N ALA A 123 -10.05 4.91 6.32
CA ALA A 123 -10.43 6.15 7.00
C ALA A 123 -9.35 6.61 8.00
N GLU A 124 -8.78 5.69 8.77
CA GLU A 124 -7.68 5.96 9.69
C GLU A 124 -6.43 6.47 8.95
N LEU A 125 -6.04 5.82 7.85
CA LEU A 125 -4.90 6.23 7.03
C LEU A 125 -5.10 7.61 6.42
N MET A 126 -6.31 7.92 5.96
CA MET A 126 -6.63 9.24 5.39
C MET A 126 -6.68 10.34 6.45
N ALA A 127 -7.09 10.03 7.69
CA ALA A 127 -7.13 10.96 8.80
C ALA A 127 -5.73 11.29 9.35
N ARG A 128 -4.71 10.45 9.13
CA ARG A 128 -3.32 10.74 9.55
C ARG A 128 -2.81 11.99 8.83
N ARG A 129 -2.23 12.92 9.58
CA ARG A 129 -1.55 14.09 8.99
C ARG A 129 -0.37 13.59 8.16
N SER A 130 -0.23 14.10 6.95
CA SER A 130 0.98 13.87 6.15
C SER A 130 2.16 14.47 6.91
N GLY A 131 3.16 13.65 7.26
CA GLY A 131 4.46 14.15 7.66
C GLY A 131 5.13 14.89 6.47
N PRO A 132 6.28 15.54 6.66
CA PRO A 132 7.01 16.15 5.56
C PRO A 132 7.29 15.08 4.49
N GLU A 133 6.89 15.38 3.26
CA GLU A 133 7.02 14.46 2.11
C GLU A 133 8.49 14.18 1.74
N VAL A 134 9.38 15.09 2.18
CA VAL A 134 10.83 14.95 2.08
C VAL A 134 11.43 15.46 3.38
N ALA A 135 12.30 14.69 4.02
CA ALA A 135 13.15 15.22 5.06
C ALA A 135 13.98 16.36 4.42
N GLY A 136 13.74 17.59 4.83
CA GLY A 136 14.58 18.73 4.43
C GLY A 136 16.03 18.48 4.86
N PRO A 137 16.98 19.13 4.21
CA PRO A 137 18.40 19.01 4.54
C PRO A 137 18.68 19.45 5.97
#